data_9785c8d94576eb7169acb6c870030171
#
_entry.id   9785c8d94576eb7169acb6c870030171
#
_cell.length_a   1.000
_cell.length_b   1.000
_cell.length_c   1.000
_cell.angle_alpha   90.00
_cell.angle_beta   90.00
_cell.angle_gamma   90.00
#
_symmetry.space_group_name_H-M   'P 1'
#
loop_
_entity.id
_entity.type
_entity.pdbx_description
1 polymer ?
#
loop_
_entity_poly.entity_id
_entity_poly.type
_entity_poly.pdbx_seq_one_letter_code
_entity_poly.pdbx_strand_id
1 'polypeptide(L)'
;MRSGRVLGALLPLTLLAAGCGIRATEVVEAGEPATVQVAPAGQLGTVLYFVSSSTASRLMPVVRYAEFAEGGSGLPYGEKPPAGAAKALGLLFSGPTGAERDAGLRSELPEERVKIGVELSAQGVRVTVNTRVTRLSESARQQLFCTAAQARTADRGEAVTVTGTDGVIGPARCSV
;
A
#
# COMPACT_ATOMS: atom_id res chain seq x y z
N MET A 1 56.93 3.14 57.08
CA MET A 1 56.72 2.52 55.78
C MET A 1 55.30 1.91 55.63
N ARG A 2 54.25 2.71 55.78
CA ARG A 2 52.83 2.28 55.68
C ARG A 2 52.01 3.12 54.72
N SER A 3 52.55 4.18 54.11
CA SER A 3 51.79 5.09 53.22
C SER A 3 51.64 4.61 51.77
N GLY A 4 52.41 3.65 51.28
CA GLY A 4 52.36 3.19 49.89
C GLY A 4 51.22 2.22 49.55
N ARG A 5 50.62 1.60 50.59
CA ARG A 5 49.52 0.62 50.39
C ARG A 5 48.14 1.25 50.26
N VAL A 6 47.96 2.47 50.75
CA VAL A 6 46.65 3.17 50.66
C VAL A 6 46.46 3.85 49.32
N LEU A 7 47.55 4.32 48.67
CA LEU A 7 47.46 4.89 47.31
C LEU A 7 47.10 3.87 46.25
N GLY A 8 47.57 2.61 46.38
CA GLY A 8 47.30 1.54 45.42
C GLY A 8 45.83 1.04 45.44
N ALA A 9 45.13 1.24 46.56
CA ALA A 9 43.74 0.82 46.68
C ALA A 9 42.73 1.87 46.19
N LEU A 10 43.12 3.15 46.10
CA LEU A 10 42.24 4.22 45.61
C LEU A 10 42.19 4.32 44.07
N LEU A 11 43.20 3.88 43.39
CA LEU A 11 43.27 3.94 41.93
C LEU A 11 42.22 3.03 41.23
N PRO A 12 42.01 1.77 41.63
CA PRO A 12 40.97 0.93 41.02
C PRO A 12 39.54 1.38 41.36
N LEU A 13 39.34 2.07 42.48
CA LEU A 13 38.03 2.55 42.88
C LEU A 13 37.55 3.73 42.03
N THR A 14 38.45 4.56 41.54
CA THR A 14 38.12 5.68 40.64
C THR A 14 37.80 5.22 39.21
N LEU A 15 38.40 4.09 38.73
CA LEU A 15 38.06 3.53 37.43
C LEU A 15 36.68 2.88 37.35
N LEU A 16 36.14 2.42 38.50
CA LEU A 16 34.79 1.86 38.57
C LEU A 16 33.69 2.92 38.56
N ALA A 17 34.02 4.18 38.83
CA ALA A 17 33.07 5.30 38.80
C ALA A 17 32.90 5.94 37.39
N ALA A 18 33.65 5.49 36.40
CA ALA A 18 33.43 5.88 34.99
C ALA A 18 32.23 5.12 34.43
N GLY A 19 31.09 5.20 35.06
CA GLY A 19 29.82 4.73 34.53
C GLY A 19 29.54 5.42 33.21
N CYS A 20 29.13 4.65 32.19
CA CYS A 20 28.64 5.16 30.91
C CYS A 20 27.53 6.18 31.20
N GLY A 21 27.87 7.45 31.21
CA GLY A 21 26.89 8.52 31.30
C GLY A 21 26.01 8.47 30.07
N ILE A 22 24.82 7.91 30.19
CA ILE A 22 23.77 8.07 29.18
C ILE A 22 23.51 9.57 29.14
N ARG A 23 23.95 10.21 28.08
CA ARG A 23 23.66 11.61 27.82
C ARG A 23 22.13 11.69 27.68
N ALA A 24 21.48 12.45 28.54
CA ALA A 24 20.10 12.81 28.34
C ALA A 24 20.01 13.58 27.02
N THR A 25 19.55 12.93 25.96
CA THR A 25 19.18 13.63 24.74
C THR A 25 17.85 14.32 25.03
N GLU A 26 17.77 15.60 24.73
CA GLU A 26 16.50 16.32 24.80
C GLU A 26 15.45 15.54 24.00
N VAL A 27 14.27 15.38 24.59
CA VAL A 27 13.12 14.78 23.89
C VAL A 27 12.73 15.78 22.80
N VAL A 28 13.06 15.45 21.56
CA VAL A 28 12.54 16.20 20.42
C VAL A 28 11.08 15.78 20.28
N GLU A 29 10.16 16.69 20.49
CA GLU A 29 8.74 16.44 20.20
C GLU A 29 8.61 16.08 18.74
N ALA A 30 8.22 14.85 18.45
CA ALA A 30 8.06 14.29 17.12
C ALA A 30 6.75 14.74 16.43
N GLY A 31 6.26 15.92 16.74
CA GLY A 31 5.01 16.44 16.21
C GLY A 31 3.76 15.82 16.84
N GLU A 32 2.61 16.21 16.36
CA GLU A 32 1.34 15.64 16.79
C GLU A 32 1.26 14.15 16.43
N PRO A 33 0.66 13.31 17.29
CA PRO A 33 0.48 11.90 16.98
C PRO A 33 -0.31 11.73 15.69
N ALA A 34 0.17 10.86 14.80
CA ALA A 34 -0.52 10.56 13.56
C ALA A 34 -1.95 10.10 13.86
N THR A 35 -2.93 10.84 13.38
CA THR A 35 -4.33 10.45 13.50
C THR A 35 -4.60 9.32 12.50
N VAL A 36 -4.65 8.10 12.98
CA VAL A 36 -5.08 6.96 12.17
C VAL A 36 -6.60 6.95 12.13
N GLN A 37 -7.17 7.21 10.97
CA GLN A 37 -8.60 6.97 10.79
C GLN A 37 -8.84 5.46 10.75
N VAL A 38 -9.35 4.93 11.85
CA VAL A 38 -9.81 3.54 11.90
C VAL A 38 -11.18 3.49 11.21
N ALA A 39 -11.31 2.62 10.20
CA ALA A 39 -12.61 2.43 9.56
C ALA A 39 -13.67 2.04 10.60
N PRO A 40 -14.87 2.63 10.54
CA PRO A 40 -15.98 2.20 11.38
C PRO A 40 -16.22 0.70 11.21
N ALA A 41 -16.57 0.02 12.30
CA ALA A 41 -16.88 -1.40 12.28
C ALA A 41 -17.95 -1.71 11.21
N GLY A 42 -17.63 -2.57 10.24
CA GLY A 42 -18.52 -2.93 9.13
C GLY A 42 -18.21 -2.25 7.79
N GLN A 43 -17.32 -1.28 7.70
CA GLN A 43 -16.87 -0.73 6.42
C GLN A 43 -15.67 -1.55 5.87
N LEU A 44 -15.93 -2.30 4.83
CA LEU A 44 -14.86 -2.99 4.09
C LEU A 44 -14.16 -1.98 3.18
N GLY A 45 -12.93 -1.62 3.56
CA GLY A 45 -12.09 -0.78 2.71
C GLY A 45 -11.61 -1.53 1.46
N THR A 46 -11.52 -0.82 0.36
CA THR A 46 -10.92 -1.33 -0.88
C THR A 46 -9.47 -0.89 -0.94
N VAL A 47 -8.54 -1.84 -0.98
CA VAL A 47 -7.12 -1.55 -1.09
C VAL A 47 -6.72 -1.36 -2.55
N LEU A 48 -6.10 -0.23 -2.85
CA LEU A 48 -5.56 0.14 -4.16
C LEU A 48 -4.06 0.36 -4.03
N TYR A 49 -3.33 0.15 -5.12
CA TYR A 49 -1.89 0.39 -5.13
C TYR A 49 -1.54 1.52 -6.09
N PHE A 50 -0.98 2.61 -5.57
CA PHE A 50 -0.46 3.73 -6.34
C PHE A 50 1.06 3.83 -6.23
N VAL A 51 1.68 4.56 -7.14
CA VAL A 51 3.12 4.77 -7.17
C VAL A 51 3.45 6.04 -6.39
N SER A 52 4.41 5.95 -5.47
CA SER A 52 4.95 7.13 -4.80
C SER A 52 5.74 8.00 -5.79
N SER A 53 5.57 9.30 -5.72
CA SER A 53 6.36 10.29 -6.49
C SER A 53 7.80 10.43 -5.96
N SER A 54 8.17 9.74 -4.89
CA SER A 54 9.54 9.72 -4.38
C SER A 54 10.49 9.09 -5.40
N THR A 55 11.78 9.37 -5.27
CA THR A 55 12.84 8.85 -6.15
C THR A 55 12.88 7.31 -6.25
N ALA A 56 12.31 6.61 -5.27
CA ALA A 56 12.27 5.15 -5.26
C ALA A 56 11.07 4.55 -6.02
N SER A 57 10.11 5.36 -6.48
CA SER A 57 8.91 4.92 -7.23
C SER A 57 8.23 3.67 -6.65
N ARG A 58 8.07 3.62 -5.33
CA ARG A 58 7.51 2.46 -4.64
C ARG A 58 5.99 2.41 -4.79
N LEU A 59 5.45 1.20 -4.84
CA LEU A 59 4.03 0.98 -4.70
C LEU A 59 3.58 1.17 -3.26
N MET A 60 2.56 1.99 -3.09
CA MET A 60 1.97 2.33 -1.79
C MET A 60 0.52 1.88 -1.75
N PRO A 61 0.12 1.09 -0.75
CA PRO A 61 -1.27 0.72 -0.55
C PRO A 61 -2.07 1.92 -0.02
N VAL A 62 -3.25 2.10 -0.59
CA VAL A 62 -4.23 3.11 -0.16
C VAL A 62 -5.55 2.41 0.09
N VAL A 63 -6.18 2.70 1.21
CA VAL A 63 -7.49 2.14 1.55
C VAL A 63 -8.55 3.19 1.25
N ARG A 64 -9.46 2.87 0.34
CA ARG A 64 -10.67 3.67 0.10
C ARG A 64 -11.88 2.99 0.67
N TYR A 65 -12.57 3.68 1.55
CA TYR A 65 -13.83 3.22 2.09
C TYR A 65 -14.94 3.57 1.09
N ALA A 66 -15.71 2.58 0.70
CA ALA A 66 -16.94 2.86 -0.01
C ALA A 66 -17.94 3.41 1.02
N GLU A 67 -18.31 4.67 0.88
CA GLU A 67 -19.58 5.12 1.42
C GLU A 67 -20.63 4.27 0.71
N PHE A 68 -21.32 3.42 1.45
CA PHE A 68 -22.56 2.86 0.98
C PHE A 68 -23.52 4.05 0.88
N ALA A 69 -23.65 4.60 -0.32
CA ALA A 69 -24.73 5.52 -0.60
C ALA A 69 -26.03 4.76 -0.32
N GLU A 70 -26.59 4.99 0.85
CA GLU A 70 -27.97 4.66 1.13
C GLU A 70 -28.82 5.49 0.17
N GLY A 71 -29.35 4.83 -0.84
CA GLY A 71 -30.29 5.43 -1.78
C GLY A 71 -29.64 6.05 -3.02
N GLY A 72 -29.49 5.27 -4.05
CA GLY A 72 -29.29 5.76 -5.39
C GLY A 72 -28.06 5.25 -6.10
N SER A 73 -27.97 3.97 -6.31
CA SER A 73 -27.16 3.47 -7.42
C SER A 73 -27.85 3.94 -8.71
N GLY A 74 -27.29 4.94 -9.38
CA GLY A 74 -27.70 5.34 -10.73
C GLY A 74 -27.38 4.26 -11.78
N LEU A 75 -27.37 2.99 -11.37
CA LEU A 75 -27.23 1.83 -12.22
C LEU A 75 -28.60 1.46 -12.79
N PRO A 76 -28.67 1.07 -14.06
CA PRO A 76 -29.90 0.56 -14.66
C PRO A 76 -30.48 -0.59 -13.83
N TYR A 77 -31.81 -0.64 -13.76
CA TYR A 77 -32.51 -1.62 -12.97
C TYR A 77 -32.11 -3.05 -13.40
N GLY A 78 -31.47 -3.79 -12.49
CA GLY A 78 -31.03 -5.17 -12.71
C GLY A 78 -29.52 -5.38 -12.82
N GLU A 79 -28.71 -4.34 -12.87
CA GLU A 79 -27.26 -4.47 -12.93
C GLU A 79 -26.68 -4.51 -11.51
N LYS A 80 -26.09 -5.65 -11.16
CA LYS A 80 -25.43 -5.83 -9.86
C LYS A 80 -24.18 -4.95 -9.82
N PRO A 81 -24.02 -4.11 -8.78
CA PRO A 81 -22.82 -3.28 -8.66
C PRO A 81 -21.57 -4.16 -8.73
N PRO A 82 -20.52 -3.73 -9.45
CA PRO A 82 -19.25 -4.45 -9.46
C PRO A 82 -18.73 -4.55 -8.04
N ALA A 83 -18.49 -5.77 -7.58
CA ALA A 83 -17.97 -6.05 -6.24
C ALA A 83 -16.52 -6.53 -6.29
N GLY A 84 -15.81 -6.37 -5.20
CA GLY A 84 -14.47 -6.90 -5.05
C GLY A 84 -13.47 -6.33 -6.07
N ALA A 85 -12.76 -7.20 -6.77
CA ALA A 85 -11.67 -6.84 -7.66
C ALA A 85 -12.08 -5.91 -8.81
N ALA A 86 -13.26 -6.08 -9.41
CA ALA A 86 -13.72 -5.20 -10.49
C ALA A 86 -13.93 -3.76 -10.01
N LYS A 87 -14.48 -3.57 -8.81
CA LYS A 87 -14.63 -2.25 -8.19
C LYS A 87 -13.27 -1.64 -7.87
N ALA A 88 -12.37 -2.42 -7.28
CA ALA A 88 -11.03 -1.97 -6.94
C ALA A 88 -10.27 -1.49 -8.19
N LEU A 89 -10.30 -2.27 -9.25
CA LEU A 89 -9.65 -1.92 -10.51
C LEU A 89 -10.30 -0.68 -11.16
N GLY A 90 -11.63 -0.55 -11.09
CA GLY A 90 -12.33 0.65 -11.57
C GLY A 90 -11.86 1.91 -10.85
N LEU A 91 -11.74 1.85 -9.53
CA LEU A 91 -11.18 2.94 -8.72
C LEU A 91 -9.70 3.20 -9.03
N LEU A 92 -8.92 2.16 -9.31
CA LEU A 92 -7.51 2.28 -9.69
C LEU A 92 -7.35 3.02 -11.02
N PHE A 93 -8.15 2.67 -12.05
CA PHE A 93 -8.16 3.36 -13.35
C PHE A 93 -8.69 4.79 -13.28
N SER A 94 -9.50 5.12 -12.28
CA SER A 94 -9.89 6.50 -12.01
C SER A 94 -8.75 7.35 -11.44
N GLY A 95 -7.63 6.74 -11.13
CA GLY A 95 -6.45 7.41 -10.59
C GLY A 95 -6.55 7.82 -9.12
N PRO A 96 -5.50 8.46 -8.60
CA PRO A 96 -5.49 8.99 -7.24
C PRO A 96 -6.39 10.23 -7.11
N THR A 97 -7.02 10.39 -5.95
CA THR A 97 -7.79 11.58 -5.58
C THR A 97 -6.89 12.82 -5.46
N GLY A 98 -7.48 14.02 -5.32
CA GLY A 98 -6.72 15.24 -5.06
C GLY A 98 -5.81 15.10 -3.85
N ALA A 99 -6.36 14.68 -2.72
CA ALA A 99 -5.59 14.49 -1.48
C ALA A 99 -4.47 13.43 -1.61
N GLU A 100 -4.72 12.36 -2.35
CA GLU A 100 -3.69 11.33 -2.61
C GLU A 100 -2.57 11.87 -3.52
N ARG A 101 -2.91 12.71 -4.51
CA ARG A 101 -1.89 13.39 -5.34
C ARG A 101 -1.07 14.38 -4.53
N ASP A 102 -1.72 15.16 -3.66
CA ASP A 102 -1.05 16.11 -2.76
C ASP A 102 -0.13 15.37 -1.77
N ALA A 103 -0.49 14.16 -1.38
CA ALA A 103 0.37 13.25 -0.61
C ALA A 103 1.48 12.58 -1.44
N GLY A 104 1.65 12.94 -2.72
CA GLY A 104 2.71 12.45 -3.59
C GLY A 104 2.43 11.08 -4.20
N LEU A 105 1.18 10.71 -4.38
CA LEU A 105 0.79 9.48 -5.09
C LEU A 105 0.43 9.77 -6.55
N ARG A 106 0.80 8.85 -7.43
CA ARG A 106 0.49 8.92 -8.87
C ARG A 106 0.12 7.54 -9.41
N SER A 107 -0.59 7.53 -10.53
CA SER A 107 -0.83 6.33 -11.32
C SER A 107 0.08 6.32 -12.55
N GLU A 108 0.51 5.15 -12.96
CA GLU A 108 1.17 4.92 -14.27
C GLU A 108 0.24 4.20 -15.26
N LEU A 109 -1.00 4.01 -14.86
CA LEU A 109 -2.05 3.50 -15.75
C LEU A 109 -2.62 4.63 -16.61
N PRO A 110 -3.09 4.33 -17.83
CA PRO A 110 -3.76 5.33 -18.66
C PRO A 110 -5.04 5.81 -17.99
N GLU A 111 -5.24 7.13 -17.98
CA GLU A 111 -6.47 7.76 -17.46
C GLU A 111 -7.59 7.66 -18.49
N GLU A 112 -8.24 6.52 -18.53
CA GLU A 112 -9.36 6.29 -19.43
C GLU A 112 -10.47 5.47 -18.76
N ARG A 113 -11.68 5.57 -19.28
CA ARG A 113 -12.79 4.73 -18.82
C ARG A 113 -12.63 3.32 -19.35
N VAL A 114 -12.28 2.41 -18.46
CA VAL A 114 -12.02 1.01 -18.79
C VAL A 114 -13.21 0.14 -18.40
N LYS A 115 -13.65 -0.72 -19.33
CA LYS A 115 -14.56 -1.81 -18.98
C LYS A 115 -13.74 -2.96 -18.42
N ILE A 116 -14.14 -3.44 -17.24
CA ILE A 116 -13.37 -4.42 -16.48
C ILE A 116 -14.23 -5.65 -16.24
N GLY A 117 -13.75 -6.79 -16.69
CA GLY A 117 -14.24 -8.11 -16.31
C GLY A 117 -13.27 -8.77 -15.34
N VAL A 118 -13.79 -9.48 -14.34
CA VAL A 118 -12.95 -10.23 -13.39
C VAL A 118 -13.55 -11.62 -13.19
N GLU A 119 -12.72 -12.62 -13.41
CA GLU A 119 -13.01 -14.02 -13.14
C GLU A 119 -12.08 -14.55 -12.06
N LEU A 120 -12.65 -15.18 -11.06
CA LEU A 120 -11.93 -15.79 -9.94
C LEU A 120 -11.95 -17.30 -10.10
N SER A 121 -10.77 -17.93 -10.06
CA SER A 121 -10.63 -19.37 -10.18
C SER A 121 -9.62 -19.91 -9.16
N ALA A 122 -9.49 -21.22 -9.06
CA ALA A 122 -8.45 -21.85 -8.26
C ALA A 122 -7.03 -21.54 -8.78
N GLN A 123 -6.88 -21.14 -10.04
CA GLN A 123 -5.61 -20.77 -10.67
C GLN A 123 -5.25 -19.30 -10.46
N GLY A 124 -6.10 -18.52 -9.81
CA GLY A 124 -5.87 -17.12 -9.53
C GLY A 124 -6.96 -16.19 -10.07
N VAL A 125 -6.59 -14.95 -10.28
CA VAL A 125 -7.45 -13.86 -10.75
C VAL A 125 -7.21 -13.60 -12.23
N ARG A 126 -8.25 -13.69 -13.05
CA ARG A 126 -8.21 -13.27 -14.45
C ARG A 126 -8.96 -11.95 -14.60
N VAL A 127 -8.27 -10.97 -15.16
CA VAL A 127 -8.82 -9.66 -15.44
C VAL A 127 -8.89 -9.45 -16.95
N THR A 128 -10.02 -8.94 -17.43
CA THR A 128 -10.16 -8.51 -18.83
C THR A 128 -10.44 -7.02 -18.87
N VAL A 129 -9.70 -6.30 -19.69
CA VAL A 129 -9.84 -4.85 -19.86
C VAL A 129 -9.92 -4.47 -21.33
N ASN A 130 -10.66 -3.42 -21.65
CA ASN A 130 -10.79 -2.93 -23.04
C ASN A 130 -9.73 -1.89 -23.41
N THR A 131 -8.56 -1.95 -22.77
CA THR A 131 -7.40 -1.09 -23.05
C THR A 131 -6.16 -1.92 -23.35
N ARG A 132 -5.09 -1.26 -23.81
CA ARG A 132 -3.79 -1.90 -24.11
C ARG A 132 -3.03 -2.16 -22.83
N VAL A 133 -2.42 -3.35 -22.73
CA VAL A 133 -1.68 -3.77 -21.50
C VAL A 133 -0.24 -4.20 -21.77
N THR A 134 0.09 -4.59 -22.99
CA THR A 134 1.42 -5.18 -23.27
C THR A 134 2.56 -4.19 -23.13
N ARG A 135 2.29 -2.90 -23.32
CA ARG A 135 3.28 -1.80 -23.24
C ARG A 135 3.27 -1.05 -21.90
N LEU A 136 2.52 -1.52 -20.92
CA LEU A 136 2.53 -0.92 -19.59
C LEU A 136 3.92 -1.01 -18.95
N SER A 137 4.32 0.03 -18.21
CA SER A 137 5.52 0.01 -17.38
C SER A 137 5.43 -1.10 -16.33
N GLU A 138 6.55 -1.50 -15.77
CA GLU A 138 6.54 -2.49 -14.70
C GLU A 138 5.74 -2.00 -13.48
N SER A 139 5.87 -0.73 -13.11
CA SER A 139 5.08 -0.14 -12.02
C SER A 139 3.58 -0.18 -12.33
N ALA A 140 3.16 0.11 -13.56
CA ALA A 140 1.76 0.03 -13.97
C ALA A 140 1.22 -1.41 -13.91
N ARG A 141 2.02 -2.39 -14.34
CA ARG A 141 1.66 -3.82 -14.21
C ARG A 141 1.50 -4.22 -12.76
N GLN A 142 2.45 -3.82 -11.90
CA GLN A 142 2.38 -4.12 -10.47
C GLN A 142 1.18 -3.42 -9.78
N GLN A 143 0.82 -2.22 -10.20
CA GLN A 143 -0.43 -1.58 -9.73
C GLN A 143 -1.65 -2.47 -10.00
N LEU A 144 -1.76 -3.02 -11.22
CA LEU A 144 -2.85 -3.93 -11.59
C LEU A 144 -2.80 -5.24 -10.81
N PHE A 145 -1.64 -5.90 -10.77
CA PHE A 145 -1.49 -7.20 -10.11
C PHE A 145 -1.75 -7.12 -8.62
N CYS A 146 -1.18 -6.12 -7.94
CA CYS A 146 -1.35 -5.96 -6.50
C CYS A 146 -2.79 -5.59 -6.13
N THR A 147 -3.42 -4.69 -6.87
CA THR A 147 -4.81 -4.31 -6.61
C THR A 147 -5.77 -5.46 -6.87
N ALA A 148 -5.59 -6.22 -7.96
CA ALA A 148 -6.46 -7.35 -8.29
C ALA A 148 -6.31 -8.51 -7.28
N ALA A 149 -5.08 -8.85 -6.88
CA ALA A 149 -4.81 -9.90 -5.91
C ALA A 149 -5.40 -9.55 -4.53
N GLN A 150 -5.17 -8.32 -4.06
CA GLN A 150 -5.63 -7.87 -2.75
C GLN A 150 -7.15 -7.77 -2.65
N ALA A 151 -7.83 -7.46 -3.76
CA ALA A 151 -9.28 -7.30 -3.77
C ALA A 151 -10.06 -8.61 -3.67
N ARG A 152 -9.41 -9.76 -3.91
CA ARG A 152 -10.02 -11.09 -3.73
C ARG A 152 -9.85 -11.60 -2.30
N THR A 153 -8.65 -11.53 -1.82
CA THR A 153 -8.24 -12.05 -0.51
C THR A 153 -7.19 -11.12 0.07
N ALA A 154 -6.93 -11.21 1.35
CA ALA A 154 -5.79 -10.55 1.97
C ALA A 154 -4.44 -11.19 1.56
N ASP A 155 -4.48 -12.29 0.80
CA ASP A 155 -3.29 -13.00 0.32
C ASP A 155 -2.80 -12.42 -1.01
N ARG A 156 -1.65 -11.75 -0.95
CA ARG A 156 -0.95 -11.20 -2.14
C ARG A 156 -0.29 -12.28 -2.99
N GLY A 157 -0.34 -13.53 -2.57
CA GLY A 157 0.23 -14.67 -3.27
C GLY A 157 -0.56 -15.10 -4.51
N GLU A 158 -1.77 -14.59 -4.70
CA GLU A 158 -2.61 -14.94 -5.85
C GLU A 158 -1.98 -14.51 -7.18
N ALA A 159 -1.93 -15.43 -8.12
CA ALA A 159 -1.48 -15.14 -9.48
C ALA A 159 -2.56 -14.34 -10.23
N VAL A 160 -2.13 -13.27 -10.90
CA VAL A 160 -3.02 -12.41 -11.68
C VAL A 160 -2.61 -12.46 -13.15
N THR A 161 -3.60 -12.66 -14.02
CA THR A 161 -3.45 -12.57 -15.46
C THR A 161 -4.36 -11.46 -15.98
N VAL A 162 -3.82 -10.55 -16.78
CA VAL A 162 -4.59 -9.43 -17.35
C VAL A 162 -4.59 -9.54 -18.86
N THR A 163 -5.78 -9.61 -19.45
CA THR A 163 -6.02 -9.62 -20.90
C THR A 163 -6.49 -8.23 -21.34
N GLY A 164 -5.74 -7.59 -22.20
CA GLY A 164 -6.10 -6.33 -22.86
C GLY A 164 -6.44 -6.50 -24.32
N THR A 165 -6.62 -5.38 -25.03
CA THR A 165 -6.93 -5.38 -26.48
C THR A 165 -5.74 -5.76 -27.37
N ASP A 166 -4.52 -5.69 -26.84
CA ASP A 166 -3.26 -5.91 -27.56
C ASP A 166 -2.50 -7.16 -27.08
N GLY A 167 -3.09 -7.96 -26.18
CA GLY A 167 -2.48 -9.18 -25.68
C GLY A 167 -2.73 -9.45 -24.20
N VAL A 168 -1.88 -10.30 -23.62
CA VAL A 168 -1.98 -10.78 -22.25
C VAL A 168 -0.69 -10.49 -21.50
N ILE A 169 -0.81 -10.08 -20.24
CA ILE A 169 0.31 -9.97 -19.28
C ILE A 169 0.06 -10.86 -18.07
N GLY A 170 1.12 -11.40 -17.50
CA GLY A 170 1.05 -12.40 -16.44
C GLY A 170 1.08 -13.84 -17.01
N PRO A 171 0.80 -14.86 -16.17
CA PRO A 171 0.45 -14.76 -14.76
C PRO A 171 1.60 -14.23 -13.91
N ALA A 172 1.30 -13.29 -13.03
CA ALA A 172 2.28 -12.69 -12.13
C ALA A 172 1.67 -12.49 -10.73
N ARG A 173 2.54 -12.38 -9.75
CA ARG A 173 2.15 -12.09 -8.37
C ARG A 173 2.50 -10.66 -7.99
N CYS A 174 1.80 -10.12 -7.01
CA CYS A 174 2.15 -8.84 -6.42
C CYS A 174 3.54 -8.93 -5.78
N SER A 175 4.44 -8.03 -6.16
CA SER A 175 5.81 -7.95 -5.64
C SER A 175 6.05 -6.60 -4.96
N VAL A 176 5.52 -6.43 -3.74
CA VAL A 176 5.70 -5.24 -2.88
C VAL A 176 6.09 -5.66 -1.48
#